data_e6bb8bc0cb58fbf6bc349e4a0119bf34
#
_entry.id   e6bb8bc0cb58fbf6bc349e4a0119bf34
#
_cell.length_a   1.000
_cell.length_b   1.000
_cell.length_c   1.000
_cell.angle_alpha   90.00
_cell.angle_beta   90.00
_cell.angle_gamma   90.00
#
_symmetry.space_group_name_H-M   'P 1'
#
loop_
_entity.id
_entity.type
_entity.pdbx_description
1 polymer ?
#
loop_
_entity_poly.entity_id
_entity_poly.type
_entity_poly.pdbx_seq_one_letter_code
_entity_poly.pdbx_strand_id
1 'polypeptide(L)'
;VTKTVEVKNEQGLHMRPAGILAAEMKKFAGCTVTLKTADKTAKASAVMQIMAAGIKCGTQVEIIADGENEQAALDKAVELFESGFGE
;
A
#
# COMPACT_ATOMS: atom_id res chain seq x y z
N VAL A 1 6.79 -10.62 5.98
CA VAL A 1 7.80 -9.92 5.19
C VAL A 1 7.46 -8.44 5.10
N THR A 2 8.47 -7.60 5.01
CA THR A 2 8.29 -6.16 4.93
C THR A 2 9.21 -5.54 3.90
N LYS A 3 8.80 -4.36 3.40
CA LYS A 3 9.67 -3.54 2.57
C LYS A 3 9.22 -2.08 2.66
N THR A 4 10.19 -1.17 2.70
CA THR A 4 9.91 0.26 2.71
C THR A 4 10.02 0.81 1.30
N VAL A 5 9.02 1.58 0.90
CA VAL A 5 8.99 2.24 -0.42
C VAL A 5 8.68 3.71 -0.24
N GLU A 6 8.99 4.49 -1.27
CA GLU A 6 8.66 5.92 -1.30
C GLU A 6 7.50 6.15 -2.27
N VAL A 7 6.53 6.97 -1.86
CA VAL A 7 5.39 7.31 -2.70
C VAL A 7 5.85 8.24 -3.82
N LYS A 8 5.66 7.82 -5.06
CA LYS A 8 6.11 8.57 -6.24
C LYS A 8 5.01 9.40 -6.90
N ASN A 9 3.75 9.13 -6.56
CA ASN A 9 2.61 9.88 -7.12
C ASN A 9 2.64 11.32 -6.63
N GLU A 10 2.55 12.29 -7.53
CA GLU A 10 2.61 13.71 -7.18
C GLU A 10 1.57 14.11 -6.14
N GLN A 11 0.38 13.53 -6.21
CA GLN A 11 -0.71 13.83 -5.29
C GLN A 11 -0.80 12.85 -4.12
N GLY A 12 0.20 11.96 -4.00
CA GLY A 12 0.19 10.95 -2.96
C GLY A 12 -0.85 9.87 -3.20
N LEU A 13 -1.26 9.18 -2.14
CA LEU A 13 -2.26 8.13 -2.23
C LEU A 13 -3.67 8.72 -2.06
N HIS A 14 -4.15 9.40 -3.09
CA HIS A 14 -5.52 9.87 -3.13
C HIS A 14 -6.46 8.72 -3.55
N MET A 15 -7.72 9.01 -3.85
CA MET A 15 -8.74 7.97 -4.04
C MET A 15 -8.37 6.93 -5.10
N ARG A 16 -7.83 7.37 -6.24
CA ARG A 16 -7.55 6.47 -7.36
C ARG A 16 -6.46 5.44 -7.04
N PRO A 17 -5.24 5.84 -6.64
CA PRO A 17 -4.22 4.85 -6.28
C PRO A 17 -4.60 4.05 -5.04
N ALA A 18 -5.28 4.65 -4.07
CA ALA A 18 -5.75 3.91 -2.90
C ALA A 18 -6.75 2.83 -3.30
N GLY A 19 -7.64 3.13 -4.23
CA GLY A 19 -8.60 2.16 -4.76
C GLY A 19 -7.92 1.03 -5.51
N ILE A 20 -6.91 1.34 -6.32
CA ILE A 20 -6.14 0.33 -7.05
C ILE A 20 -5.43 -0.60 -6.07
N LEU A 21 -4.76 -0.04 -5.07
CA LEU A 21 -4.05 -0.82 -4.07
C LEU A 21 -5.01 -1.72 -3.31
N ALA A 22 -6.13 -1.18 -2.84
CA ALA A 22 -7.10 -1.95 -2.08
C ALA A 22 -7.68 -3.10 -2.91
N ALA A 23 -7.99 -2.85 -4.18
CA ALA A 23 -8.53 -3.89 -5.06
C ALA A 23 -7.53 -5.02 -5.27
N GLU A 24 -6.25 -4.69 -5.48
CA GLU A 24 -5.23 -5.71 -5.66
C GLU A 24 -4.97 -6.50 -4.38
N MET A 25 -4.93 -5.82 -3.24
CA MET A 25 -4.64 -6.49 -1.98
C MET A 25 -5.79 -7.40 -1.53
N LYS A 26 -7.02 -7.11 -1.93
CA LYS A 26 -8.16 -7.99 -1.63
C LYS A 26 -8.05 -9.34 -2.31
N LYS A 27 -7.24 -9.46 -3.35
CA LYS A 27 -7.01 -10.74 -4.03
C LYS A 27 -6.17 -11.69 -3.19
N PHE A 28 -5.49 -11.19 -2.17
CA PHE A 28 -4.67 -12.00 -1.27
C PHE A 28 -5.43 -12.24 0.04
N ALA A 29 -6.54 -12.99 -0.06
CA ALA A 29 -7.48 -13.13 1.05
C ALA A 29 -6.88 -13.73 2.32
N GLY A 30 -5.88 -14.58 2.20
CA GLY A 30 -5.23 -15.20 3.36
C GLY A 30 -4.07 -14.41 3.92
N CYS A 31 -3.86 -13.18 3.44
CA CYS A 31 -2.72 -12.36 3.82
C CYS A 31 -3.20 -10.99 4.31
N THR A 32 -2.61 -10.53 5.40
CA THR A 32 -2.85 -9.17 5.90
C THR A 32 -1.71 -8.28 5.45
N VAL A 33 -2.03 -7.24 4.70
CA VAL A 33 -1.04 -6.27 4.24
C VAL A 33 -1.33 -4.94 4.92
N THR A 34 -0.33 -4.40 5.59
CA THR A 34 -0.44 -3.16 6.35
C THR A 34 0.54 -2.13 5.79
N LEU A 35 0.10 -0.88 5.69
CA LEU A 35 0.95 0.25 5.34
C LEU A 35 1.23 1.03 6.60
N LYS A 36 2.51 1.27 6.87
CA LYS A 36 2.92 1.99 8.07
C LYS A 36 3.79 3.18 7.69
N THR A 37 3.39 4.36 8.17
CA THR A 37 4.20 5.58 8.03
C THR A 37 4.77 5.95 9.40
N ALA A 38 5.44 7.09 9.50
CA ALA A 38 6.06 7.52 10.76
C ALA A 38 5.06 7.63 11.91
N ASP A 39 3.81 8.03 11.61
CA ASP A 39 2.81 8.28 12.64
C ASP A 39 1.43 7.66 12.36
N LYS A 40 1.28 6.91 11.27
CA LYS A 40 -0.01 6.32 10.90
C LYS A 40 0.16 4.88 10.46
N THR A 41 -0.93 4.13 10.59
CA THR A 41 -1.00 2.74 10.13
C THR A 41 -2.34 2.53 9.43
N ALA A 42 -2.34 1.86 8.28
CA ALA A 42 -3.54 1.60 7.52
C ALA A 42 -3.49 0.21 6.92
N LYS A 43 -4.66 -0.45 6.81
CA LYS A 43 -4.75 -1.71 6.07
C LYS A 43 -4.73 -1.41 4.58
N ALA A 44 -3.89 -2.12 3.84
CA ALA A 44 -3.76 -1.90 2.41
C ALA A 44 -5.02 -2.26 1.63
N SER A 45 -5.91 -3.08 2.20
CA SER A 45 -7.16 -3.45 1.57
C SER A 45 -8.33 -2.53 1.93
N ALA A 46 -8.09 -1.49 2.72
CA ALA A 46 -9.14 -0.58 3.19
C ALA A 46 -8.90 0.83 2.66
N VAL A 47 -9.61 1.19 1.59
CA VAL A 47 -9.46 2.49 0.92
C VAL A 47 -9.58 3.65 1.90
N MET A 48 -10.59 3.60 2.78
CA MET A 48 -10.83 4.68 3.72
C MET A 48 -9.69 4.87 4.69
N GLN A 49 -9.07 3.77 5.15
CA GLN A 49 -7.93 3.85 6.05
C GLN A 49 -6.71 4.43 5.34
N ILE A 50 -6.48 4.02 4.09
CA ILE A 50 -5.38 4.54 3.28
C ILE A 50 -5.53 6.05 3.12
N MET A 51 -6.72 6.51 2.79
CA MET A 51 -6.98 7.93 2.61
C MET A 51 -6.84 8.70 3.92
N ALA A 52 -7.33 8.12 5.03
CA ALA A 52 -7.23 8.75 6.34
C ALA A 52 -5.79 8.89 6.81
N ALA A 53 -4.90 8.04 6.32
CA ALA A 53 -3.49 8.11 6.70
C ALA A 53 -2.78 9.34 6.10
N GLY A 54 -3.38 9.96 5.07
CA GLY A 54 -2.81 11.18 4.49
C GLY A 54 -1.45 10.98 3.86
N ILE A 55 -1.25 9.85 3.19
CA ILE A 55 0.05 9.51 2.59
C ILE A 55 0.29 10.40 1.37
N LYS A 56 1.38 11.16 1.42
CA LYS A 56 1.71 12.17 0.40
C LYS A 56 2.92 11.73 -0.43
N CYS A 57 3.13 12.44 -1.54
CA CYS A 57 4.34 12.25 -2.36
C CYS A 57 5.60 12.43 -1.51
N GLY A 58 6.53 11.52 -1.67
CA GLY A 58 7.78 11.53 -0.90
C GLY A 58 7.69 10.84 0.45
N THR A 59 6.50 10.41 0.87
CA THR A 59 6.33 9.71 2.14
C THR A 59 6.95 8.32 2.03
N GLN A 60 7.71 7.93 3.06
CA GLN A 60 8.22 6.58 3.17
C GLN A 60 7.17 5.69 3.82
N VAL A 61 6.84 4.59 3.17
CA VAL A 61 5.81 3.67 3.63
C VAL A 61 6.42 2.29 3.81
N GLU A 62 6.28 1.73 5.00
CA GLU A 62 6.68 0.35 5.24
C GLU A 62 5.48 -0.54 4.93
N ILE A 63 5.65 -1.44 3.98
CA ILE A 63 4.62 -2.40 3.60
C ILE A 63 4.90 -3.69 4.36
N ILE A 64 3.94 -4.12 5.17
CA ILE A 64 4.07 -5.32 6.00
C ILE A 64 3.06 -6.34 5.50
N ALA A 65 3.53 -7.48 5.00
CA ALA A 65 2.66 -8.56 4.54
C ALA A 65 2.85 -9.77 5.44
N ASP A 66 1.75 -10.33 5.94
CA ASP A 66 1.78 -11.45 6.88
C ASP A 66 0.64 -12.40 6.58
N GLY A 67 0.96 -13.66 6.31
CA GLY A 67 -0.03 -14.68 6.03
C GLY A 67 0.29 -15.49 4.80
N GLU A 68 -0.75 -16.09 4.19
CA GLU A 68 -0.60 -16.90 2.99
C GLU A 68 -0.19 -16.02 1.82
N ASN A 69 0.77 -16.52 1.03
CA ASN A 69 1.28 -15.80 -0.14
C ASN A 69 1.80 -14.40 0.20
N GLU A 70 2.35 -14.25 1.41
CA GLU A 70 2.80 -12.93 1.86
C GLU A 70 3.85 -12.33 0.94
N GLN A 71 4.75 -13.15 0.39
CA GLN A 71 5.78 -12.63 -0.51
C GLN A 71 5.15 -12.10 -1.80
N ALA A 72 4.19 -12.83 -2.36
CA ALA A 72 3.50 -12.38 -3.57
C ALA A 72 2.71 -11.10 -3.33
N ALA A 73 2.05 -11.00 -2.17
CA ALA A 73 1.30 -9.80 -1.81
C ALA A 73 2.24 -8.60 -1.65
N LEU A 74 3.37 -8.80 -0.98
CA LEU A 74 4.37 -7.75 -0.81
C LEU A 74 4.92 -7.30 -2.16
N ASP A 75 5.29 -8.26 -3.02
CA ASP A 75 5.85 -7.95 -4.33
C ASP A 75 4.86 -7.16 -5.18
N LYS A 76 3.58 -7.53 -5.14
CA LYS A 76 2.55 -6.80 -5.87
C LYS A 76 2.38 -5.39 -5.35
N ALA A 77 2.35 -5.21 -4.04
CA ALA A 77 2.23 -3.89 -3.44
C ALA A 77 3.44 -3.01 -3.81
N VAL A 78 4.65 -3.56 -3.72
CA VAL A 78 5.88 -2.85 -4.09
C VAL A 78 5.82 -2.44 -5.56
N GLU A 79 5.40 -3.34 -6.43
CA GLU A 79 5.29 -3.05 -7.87
C GLU A 79 4.34 -1.87 -8.10
N LEU A 80 3.21 -1.85 -7.42
CA LEU A 80 2.24 -0.76 -7.57
C LEU A 80 2.84 0.58 -7.12
N PHE A 81 3.51 0.60 -5.98
CA PHE A 81 4.16 1.83 -5.51
C PHE A 81 5.26 2.28 -6.46
N GLU A 82 6.07 1.34 -6.95
CA GLU A 82 7.18 1.67 -7.86
C GLU A 82 6.70 2.20 -9.21
N SER A 83 5.55 1.72 -9.68
CA SER A 83 4.98 2.15 -10.97
C SER A 83 4.09 3.38 -10.84
N GLY A 84 3.92 3.93 -9.63
CA GLY A 84 3.02 5.05 -9.41
C GLY A 84 1.56 4.69 -9.63
N PHE A 85 1.20 3.42 -9.42
CA PHE A 85 -0.16 2.90 -9.59
C PHE A 85 -0.72 3.14 -10.99
N GLY A 86 0.17 3.17 -11.98
CA GLY A 86 -0.21 3.34 -13.38
C GLY A 86 -0.56 4.77 -13.78
N GLU A 87 -0.27 5.71 -12.92
CA GLU A 87 -0.52 7.13 -13.22
C GLU A 87 0.67 7.85 -13.82
#